data_09c4b63f0744657803b95c1b91a337ed
#
_entry.id   09c4b63f0744657803b95c1b91a337ed
#
_cell.length_a   1.000
_cell.length_b   1.000
_cell.length_c   1.000
_cell.angle_alpha   90.00
_cell.angle_beta   90.00
_cell.angle_gamma   90.00
#
_symmetry.space_group_name_H-M   'P 1'
#
loop_
_entity.id
_entity.type
_entity.pdbx_description
1 polymer ?
#
loop_
_entity_poly.entity_id
_entity_poly.type
_entity_poly.pdbx_seq_one_letter_code
_entity_poly.pdbx_strand_id
1 'polypeptide(L)'
;MTRKGWCPGALRPMPAGDGLLLRVRPHCSRLDPDQGTGLVRISESFGNGQLDLGSRATLQLRGVREGSLPEVHRRLQALDLLDPDPRVEARRNIMTTPFWREGDGTLELVRRLEEALLNAPDLPPKFGFAIDTGEYPALQGASADIRIERSGKDLLLRADGMARGERVEPQAAMARILELLNWFASYGQARMAKVVAAGIVPALHADAAPDPQAPLDEILRAAPLLFAPFGAVTSQILAELTGSALRLTPWRAVLPEGHARSELWLTDPSHPLLRVSACIGAPGCASSSVETRALARDLAAIVPEGRHLHVSGCGKGCAHPAPAHVTLTGREGRFDLVLNGPAGGKPALCGLTGIDIPDMMRGHLGS
;
A
#
# COMPACT_ATOMS: atom_id res chain seq x y z
N MET A 1 -19.78 11.57 8.04
CA MET A 1 -19.55 10.21 7.45
C MET A 1 -18.62 9.42 8.34
N THR A 2 -19.08 8.32 8.89
CA THR A 2 -18.29 7.43 9.76
C THR A 2 -17.24 6.66 8.93
N ARG A 3 -15.96 6.69 9.32
CA ARG A 3 -14.97 5.76 8.81
C ARG A 3 -15.43 4.34 9.12
N LYS A 4 -15.58 3.47 8.10
CA LYS A 4 -15.79 2.05 8.35
C LYS A 4 -14.59 1.52 9.12
N GLY A 5 -14.83 0.84 10.24
CA GLY A 5 -13.81 0.48 11.23
C GLY A 5 -12.85 -0.64 10.83
N TRP A 6 -12.94 -1.21 9.59
CA TRP A 6 -12.10 -2.31 9.15
C TRP A 6 -11.40 -2.02 7.82
N CYS A 7 -10.30 -2.74 7.54
CA CYS A 7 -9.69 -2.82 6.22
C CYS A 7 -10.33 -3.94 5.41
N PRO A 8 -10.56 -3.78 4.10
CA PRO A 8 -11.03 -4.88 3.27
C PRO A 8 -10.01 -6.01 3.22
N GLY A 9 -10.52 -7.23 3.14
CA GLY A 9 -9.83 -8.45 2.80
C GLY A 9 -10.49 -9.11 1.61
N ALA A 10 -10.04 -10.30 1.22
CA ALA A 10 -10.75 -11.14 0.25
C ALA A 10 -11.94 -11.83 0.92
N LEU A 11 -11.77 -12.35 2.13
CA LEU A 11 -12.82 -12.97 2.94
C LEU A 11 -13.78 -11.96 3.59
N ARG A 12 -13.36 -10.71 3.72
CA ARG A 12 -14.17 -9.63 4.26
C ARG A 12 -14.19 -8.43 3.31
N PRO A 13 -14.89 -8.54 2.17
CA PRO A 13 -14.95 -7.49 1.17
C PRO A 13 -15.62 -6.22 1.69
N MET A 14 -15.33 -5.10 1.05
CA MET A 14 -15.93 -3.80 1.38
C MET A 14 -16.85 -3.34 0.26
N PRO A 15 -18.11 -2.98 0.53
CA PRO A 15 -18.97 -2.32 -0.45
C PRO A 15 -18.36 -1.00 -0.92
N ALA A 16 -18.33 -0.80 -2.24
CA ALA A 16 -17.88 0.41 -2.92
C ALA A 16 -18.96 0.89 -3.91
N GLY A 17 -18.75 2.01 -4.59
CA GLY A 17 -19.73 2.54 -5.53
C GLY A 17 -19.89 1.69 -6.79
N ASP A 18 -18.86 0.93 -7.13
CA ASP A 18 -18.76 0.07 -8.30
C ASP A 18 -18.98 -1.43 -8.01
N GLY A 19 -19.35 -1.81 -6.79
CA GLY A 19 -19.52 -3.19 -6.35
C GLY A 19 -18.69 -3.50 -5.10
N LEU A 20 -18.35 -4.78 -4.89
CA LEU A 20 -17.48 -5.17 -3.79
C LEU A 20 -16.01 -4.93 -4.16
N LEU A 21 -15.24 -4.47 -3.18
CA LEU A 21 -13.80 -4.35 -3.22
C LEU A 21 -13.20 -5.48 -2.37
N LEU A 22 -12.39 -6.34 -2.98
CA LEU A 22 -11.62 -7.39 -2.32
C LEU A 22 -10.16 -7.01 -2.31
N ARG A 23 -9.47 -7.22 -1.19
CA ARG A 23 -8.02 -7.05 -1.13
C ARG A 23 -7.36 -8.42 -1.12
N VAL A 24 -6.53 -8.67 -2.11
CA VAL A 24 -5.69 -9.86 -2.23
C VAL A 24 -4.30 -9.54 -1.68
N ARG A 25 -3.79 -10.42 -0.82
CA ARG A 25 -2.46 -10.32 -0.21
C ARG A 25 -1.64 -11.53 -0.62
N PRO A 26 -0.88 -11.45 -1.71
CA PRO A 26 -0.01 -12.55 -2.11
C PRO A 26 1.04 -12.83 -1.04
N HIS A 27 1.40 -14.09 -0.86
CA HIS A 27 2.51 -14.48 0.00
C HIS A 27 3.81 -13.80 -0.46
N CYS A 28 4.62 -13.36 0.49
CA CYS A 28 5.88 -12.66 0.20
C CYS A 28 5.72 -11.39 -0.66
N SER A 29 4.53 -10.79 -0.74
CA SER A 29 4.20 -9.70 -1.69
C SER A 29 4.53 -10.06 -3.14
N ARG A 30 4.44 -11.33 -3.53
CA ARG A 30 4.83 -11.85 -4.84
C ARG A 30 3.69 -12.60 -5.51
N LEU A 31 3.47 -12.35 -6.77
CA LEU A 31 2.60 -13.13 -7.63
C LEU A 31 3.45 -13.98 -8.58
N ASP A 32 3.15 -15.25 -8.68
CA ASP A 32 3.65 -16.06 -9.78
C ASP A 32 2.84 -15.85 -11.07
N PRO A 33 3.30 -16.37 -12.22
CA PRO A 33 2.60 -16.20 -13.51
C PRO A 33 1.17 -16.72 -13.51
N ASP A 34 0.89 -17.86 -12.86
CA ASP A 34 -0.45 -18.47 -12.83
C ASP A 34 -1.39 -17.64 -11.93
N GLN A 35 -0.88 -17.14 -10.80
CA GLN A 35 -1.60 -16.23 -9.92
C GLN A 35 -1.95 -14.92 -10.64
N GLY A 36 -0.98 -14.32 -11.34
CA GLY A 36 -1.20 -13.12 -12.15
C GLY A 36 -2.27 -13.32 -13.21
N THR A 37 -2.15 -14.38 -14.01
CA THR A 37 -3.14 -14.75 -15.04
C THR A 37 -4.51 -15.05 -14.44
N GLY A 38 -4.55 -15.76 -13.32
CA GLY A 38 -5.79 -16.06 -12.61
C GLY A 38 -6.50 -14.81 -12.10
N LEU A 39 -5.77 -13.84 -11.54
CA LEU A 39 -6.34 -12.56 -11.10
C LEU A 39 -6.91 -11.74 -12.26
N VAL A 40 -6.24 -11.72 -13.41
CA VAL A 40 -6.77 -11.10 -14.64
C VAL A 40 -8.12 -11.71 -14.99
N ARG A 41 -8.21 -13.04 -15.09
CA ARG A 41 -9.46 -13.76 -15.43
C ARG A 41 -10.56 -13.53 -14.38
N ILE A 42 -10.22 -13.49 -13.10
CA ILE A 42 -11.20 -13.20 -12.04
C ILE A 42 -11.73 -11.76 -12.20
N SER A 43 -10.85 -10.78 -12.42
CA SER A 43 -11.22 -9.39 -12.61
C SER A 43 -12.15 -9.17 -13.80
N GLU A 44 -11.90 -9.85 -14.92
CA GLU A 44 -12.72 -9.76 -16.13
C GLU A 44 -14.07 -10.48 -16.00
N SER A 45 -14.09 -11.67 -15.40
CA SER A 45 -15.29 -12.48 -15.30
C SER A 45 -16.26 -12.04 -14.21
N PHE A 46 -15.77 -11.55 -13.09
CA PHE A 46 -16.55 -11.31 -11.86
C PHE A 46 -16.46 -9.90 -11.33
N GLY A 47 -15.47 -9.11 -11.75
CA GLY A 47 -15.28 -7.72 -11.41
C GLY A 47 -15.66 -6.77 -12.53
N ASN A 48 -15.05 -5.58 -12.51
CA ASN A 48 -15.22 -4.56 -13.54
C ASN A 48 -13.94 -4.36 -14.40
N GLY A 49 -12.98 -5.29 -14.34
CA GLY A 49 -11.71 -5.20 -15.04
C GLY A 49 -10.68 -4.26 -14.38
N GLN A 50 -11.05 -3.62 -13.27
CA GLN A 50 -10.16 -2.71 -12.55
C GLN A 50 -9.47 -3.43 -11.37
N LEU A 51 -8.15 -3.30 -11.33
CA LEU A 51 -7.31 -3.67 -10.20
C LEU A 51 -6.58 -2.43 -9.70
N ASP A 52 -6.33 -2.34 -8.40
CA ASP A 52 -5.55 -1.26 -7.83
C ASP A 52 -4.37 -1.81 -7.02
N LEU A 53 -3.16 -1.32 -7.28
CA LEU A 53 -1.99 -1.56 -6.46
C LEU A 53 -2.09 -0.75 -5.16
N GLY A 54 -2.05 -1.44 -4.03
CA GLY A 54 -2.13 -0.82 -2.71
C GLY A 54 -0.76 -0.39 -2.19
N SER A 55 -0.73 0.66 -1.34
CA SER A 55 0.48 1.12 -0.64
C SER A 55 1.02 0.14 0.42
N ARG A 56 0.55 -1.10 0.43
CA ARG A 56 1.01 -2.19 1.31
C ARG A 56 1.39 -3.42 0.51
N ALA A 57 1.87 -3.22 -0.71
CA ALA A 57 2.23 -4.31 -1.62
C ALA A 57 1.11 -5.35 -1.77
N THR A 58 -0.11 -4.89 -2.03
CA THR A 58 -1.33 -5.70 -2.19
C THR A 58 -2.08 -5.30 -3.44
N LEU A 59 -2.93 -6.19 -3.95
CA LEU A 59 -3.86 -5.90 -5.03
C LEU A 59 -5.30 -5.77 -4.52
N GLN A 60 -6.08 -4.91 -5.17
CA GLN A 60 -7.51 -4.77 -4.91
C GLN A 60 -8.27 -5.11 -6.18
N LEU A 61 -9.12 -6.13 -6.12
CA LEU A 61 -10.13 -6.44 -7.14
C LEU A 61 -11.34 -5.55 -6.91
N ARG A 62 -11.85 -4.94 -7.97
CA ARG A 62 -12.97 -4.01 -7.88
C ARG A 62 -14.18 -4.48 -8.68
N GLY A 63 -15.35 -3.97 -8.30
CA GLY A 63 -16.60 -4.21 -9.01
C GLY A 63 -17.14 -5.63 -8.90
N VAL A 64 -16.67 -6.41 -7.92
CA VAL A 64 -17.14 -7.80 -7.74
C VAL A 64 -18.60 -7.79 -7.30
N ARG A 65 -19.43 -8.57 -8.00
CA ARG A 65 -20.83 -8.73 -7.66
C ARG A 65 -21.00 -9.65 -6.45
N GLU A 66 -21.90 -9.31 -5.54
CA GLU A 66 -22.11 -10.08 -4.31
C GLU A 66 -22.44 -11.56 -4.59
N GLY A 67 -23.31 -11.83 -5.54
CA GLY A 67 -23.66 -13.21 -5.95
C GLY A 67 -22.51 -14.00 -6.58
N SER A 68 -21.44 -13.34 -7.02
CA SER A 68 -20.26 -14.00 -7.58
C SER A 68 -19.18 -14.33 -6.52
N LEU A 69 -19.36 -13.84 -5.29
CA LEU A 69 -18.34 -13.94 -4.24
C LEU A 69 -17.89 -15.39 -3.94
N PRO A 70 -18.82 -16.39 -3.84
CA PRO A 70 -18.40 -17.78 -3.60
C PRO A 70 -17.47 -18.34 -4.70
N GLU A 71 -17.74 -18.01 -5.96
CA GLU A 71 -16.90 -18.46 -7.07
C GLU A 71 -15.55 -17.73 -7.11
N VAL A 72 -15.54 -16.43 -6.79
CA VAL A 72 -14.30 -15.66 -6.64
C VAL A 72 -13.43 -16.25 -5.53
N HIS A 73 -14.00 -16.59 -4.36
CA HIS A 73 -13.29 -17.24 -3.27
C HIS A 73 -12.71 -18.59 -3.69
N ARG A 74 -13.51 -19.42 -4.35
CA ARG A 74 -13.05 -20.72 -4.86
C ARG A 74 -11.84 -20.59 -5.79
N ARG A 75 -11.87 -19.60 -6.70
CA ARG A 75 -10.76 -19.34 -7.62
C ARG A 75 -9.53 -18.76 -6.92
N LEU A 76 -9.71 -17.83 -6.01
CA LEU A 76 -8.60 -17.30 -5.20
C LEU A 76 -7.95 -18.39 -4.35
N GLN A 77 -8.75 -19.31 -3.79
CA GLN A 77 -8.24 -20.46 -3.04
C GLN A 77 -7.43 -21.40 -3.94
N ALA A 78 -7.90 -21.71 -5.14
CA ALA A 78 -7.18 -22.55 -6.10
C ALA A 78 -5.83 -21.92 -6.55
N LEU A 79 -5.67 -20.61 -6.42
CA LEU A 79 -4.46 -19.86 -6.71
C LEU A 79 -3.57 -19.63 -5.47
N ASP A 80 -3.92 -20.18 -4.31
CA ASP A 80 -3.24 -19.89 -3.03
C ASP A 80 -3.19 -18.37 -2.70
N LEU A 81 -4.28 -17.67 -3.02
CA LEU A 81 -4.45 -16.24 -2.78
C LEU A 81 -5.57 -15.92 -1.77
N LEU A 82 -6.11 -16.95 -1.10
CA LEU A 82 -7.16 -16.83 -0.09
C LEU A 82 -6.70 -17.47 1.21
N ASP A 83 -6.69 -16.71 2.27
CA ASP A 83 -6.40 -17.23 3.62
C ASP A 83 -7.49 -18.22 4.09
N PRO A 84 -7.18 -19.16 5.01
CA PRO A 84 -8.15 -20.17 5.46
C PRO A 84 -9.33 -19.59 6.22
N ASP A 85 -9.13 -18.48 6.91
CA ASP A 85 -10.20 -17.78 7.65
C ASP A 85 -9.94 -16.27 7.78
N PRO A 86 -10.99 -15.47 8.12
CA PRO A 86 -10.85 -14.01 8.24
C PRO A 86 -9.91 -13.52 9.33
N ARG A 87 -9.61 -14.32 10.36
CA ARG A 87 -8.69 -13.93 11.44
C ARG A 87 -7.26 -14.04 10.96
N VAL A 88 -6.92 -15.14 10.27
CA VAL A 88 -5.61 -15.30 9.62
C VAL A 88 -5.39 -14.18 8.63
N GLU A 89 -6.36 -13.94 7.75
CA GLU A 89 -6.29 -12.84 6.77
C GLU A 89 -6.04 -11.49 7.43
N ALA A 90 -6.73 -11.17 8.53
CA ALA A 90 -6.59 -9.88 9.21
C ALA A 90 -5.20 -9.67 9.82
N ARG A 91 -4.53 -10.74 10.27
CA ARG A 91 -3.20 -10.72 10.88
C ARG A 91 -2.08 -10.70 9.86
N ARG A 92 -2.27 -11.31 8.69
CA ARG A 92 -1.27 -11.46 7.63
C ARG A 92 -1.12 -10.18 6.78
N ASN A 93 -0.94 -9.05 7.42
CA ASN A 93 -0.66 -7.78 6.75
C ASN A 93 0.86 -7.55 6.71
N ILE A 94 1.55 -8.43 5.98
CA ILE A 94 3.00 -8.46 5.84
C ILE A 94 3.39 -7.80 4.52
N MET A 95 4.34 -6.90 4.57
CA MET A 95 4.98 -6.30 3.43
C MET A 95 6.43 -6.76 3.38
N THR A 96 6.81 -7.36 2.26
CA THR A 96 8.16 -7.86 2.02
C THR A 96 8.89 -6.91 1.09
N THR A 97 10.16 -6.62 1.39
CA THR A 97 11.00 -5.85 0.46
C THR A 97 11.00 -6.51 -0.92
N PRO A 98 10.86 -5.76 -2.01
CA PRO A 98 10.96 -6.35 -3.34
C PRO A 98 12.41 -6.71 -3.74
N PHE A 99 13.40 -6.31 -2.96
CA PHE A 99 14.83 -6.46 -3.26
C PHE A 99 15.48 -7.65 -2.54
N TRP A 100 14.69 -8.66 -2.19
CA TRP A 100 15.21 -9.92 -1.69
C TRP A 100 15.89 -10.72 -2.82
N ARG A 101 16.86 -11.54 -2.45
CA ARG A 101 17.53 -12.52 -3.33
C ARG A 101 17.23 -13.93 -2.88
N GLU A 102 17.26 -14.85 -3.80
CA GLU A 102 17.15 -16.28 -3.47
C GLU A 102 18.27 -16.67 -2.49
N GLY A 103 17.89 -17.36 -1.41
CA GLY A 103 18.83 -17.82 -0.38
C GLY A 103 19.26 -16.76 0.65
N ASP A 104 18.77 -15.50 0.59
CA ASP A 104 19.11 -14.45 1.59
C ASP A 104 18.35 -14.57 2.91
N GLY A 105 17.46 -15.55 3.02
CA GLY A 105 16.64 -15.82 4.20
C GLY A 105 15.38 -14.98 4.33
N THR A 106 15.14 -13.98 3.46
CA THR A 106 13.98 -13.08 3.54
C THR A 106 12.66 -13.85 3.40
N LEU A 107 12.54 -14.71 2.38
CA LEU A 107 11.30 -15.49 2.16
C LEU A 107 11.03 -16.49 3.28
N GLU A 108 12.08 -17.08 3.85
CA GLU A 108 11.96 -17.97 5.01
C GLU A 108 11.45 -17.20 6.24
N LEU A 109 11.93 -15.99 6.48
CA LEU A 109 11.41 -15.13 7.56
C LEU A 109 9.93 -14.80 7.37
N VAL A 110 9.50 -14.51 6.13
CA VAL A 110 8.06 -14.25 5.82
C VAL A 110 7.23 -15.48 6.18
N ARG A 111 7.61 -16.65 5.67
CA ARG A 111 6.88 -17.91 5.91
C ARG A 111 6.79 -18.23 7.40
N ARG A 112 7.88 -18.11 8.14
CA ARG A 112 7.90 -18.31 9.59
C ARG A 112 7.04 -17.28 10.35
N LEU A 113 7.00 -16.03 9.88
CA LEU A 113 6.12 -15.02 10.45
C LEU A 113 4.65 -15.36 10.19
N GLU A 114 4.29 -15.77 8.98
CA GLU A 114 2.92 -16.20 8.65
C GLU A 114 2.46 -17.35 9.56
N GLU A 115 3.30 -18.35 9.76
CA GLU A 115 3.04 -19.45 10.70
C GLU A 115 2.90 -18.98 12.16
N ALA A 116 3.79 -18.11 12.64
CA ALA A 116 3.72 -17.57 13.98
C ALA A 116 2.46 -16.75 14.24
N LEU A 117 1.99 -16.01 13.23
CA LEU A 117 0.78 -15.19 13.31
C LEU A 117 -0.51 -16.00 13.48
N LEU A 118 -0.51 -17.31 13.24
CA LEU A 118 -1.65 -18.18 13.56
C LEU A 118 -1.95 -18.15 15.08
N ASN A 119 -0.92 -17.97 15.91
CA ASN A 119 -1.01 -17.91 17.36
C ASN A 119 -0.98 -16.47 17.93
N ALA A 120 -0.99 -15.45 17.07
CA ALA A 120 -0.96 -14.07 17.49
C ALA A 120 -2.28 -13.63 18.16
N PRO A 121 -2.26 -12.66 19.09
CA PRO A 121 -3.49 -12.05 19.60
C PRO A 121 -4.25 -11.31 18.51
N ASP A 122 -5.48 -10.88 18.81
CA ASP A 122 -6.23 -10.03 17.91
C ASP A 122 -5.53 -8.68 17.75
N LEU A 123 -5.31 -8.27 16.51
CA LEU A 123 -4.59 -7.06 16.15
C LEU A 123 -5.52 -6.02 15.53
N PRO A 124 -5.24 -4.73 15.68
CA PRO A 124 -6.02 -3.69 15.00
C PRO A 124 -6.00 -3.88 13.48
N PRO A 125 -7.10 -3.55 12.77
CA PRO A 125 -7.25 -3.86 11.33
C PRO A 125 -6.17 -3.30 10.40
N LYS A 126 -5.40 -2.33 10.87
CA LYS A 126 -4.30 -1.69 10.08
C LYS A 126 -2.92 -2.04 10.61
N PHE A 127 -2.85 -2.88 11.63
CA PHE A 127 -1.57 -3.36 12.13
C PHE A 127 -0.86 -4.14 11.02
N GLY A 128 0.44 -3.96 10.88
CA GLY A 128 1.18 -4.59 9.79
C GLY A 128 2.66 -4.72 10.10
N PHE A 129 3.30 -5.56 9.30
CA PHE A 129 4.69 -5.93 9.40
C PHE A 129 5.44 -5.51 8.15
N ALA A 130 6.70 -5.11 8.30
CA ALA A 130 7.63 -4.92 7.19
C ALA A 130 8.82 -5.85 7.40
N ILE A 131 9.11 -6.68 6.39
CA ILE A 131 10.33 -7.48 6.33
C ILE A 131 11.23 -6.86 5.29
N ASP A 132 12.28 -6.16 5.76
CA ASP A 132 13.21 -5.36 4.96
C ASP A 132 14.63 -5.88 5.15
N THR A 133 14.81 -7.17 4.82
CA THR A 133 16.06 -7.91 5.00
C THR A 133 16.76 -8.26 3.68
N GLY A 134 16.35 -7.60 2.59
CA GLY A 134 16.92 -7.78 1.26
C GLY A 134 18.32 -7.18 1.11
N GLU A 135 18.73 -6.99 -0.13
CA GLU A 135 20.08 -6.51 -0.48
C GLU A 135 20.40 -5.13 0.11
N TYR A 136 19.40 -4.28 0.15
CA TYR A 136 19.46 -2.94 0.75
C TYR A 136 18.11 -2.55 1.36
N PRO A 137 18.11 -1.70 2.40
CA PRO A 137 16.88 -1.22 3.02
C PRO A 137 16.06 -0.37 2.05
N ALA A 138 14.74 -0.60 2.03
CA ALA A 138 13.83 0.12 1.14
C ALA A 138 12.47 0.44 1.76
N LEU A 139 12.12 -0.20 2.87
CA LEU A 139 10.78 -0.10 3.46
C LEU A 139 10.71 0.78 4.72
N GLN A 140 11.77 1.51 5.10
CA GLN A 140 11.79 2.30 6.34
C GLN A 140 10.69 3.37 6.37
N GLY A 141 10.37 3.98 5.21
CA GLY A 141 9.26 4.92 5.06
C GLY A 141 7.88 4.29 4.87
N ALA A 142 7.80 2.97 4.69
CA ALA A 142 6.54 2.28 4.45
C ALA A 142 5.76 2.06 5.76
N SER A 143 4.42 2.01 5.66
CA SER A 143 3.55 1.87 6.84
C SER A 143 3.59 0.45 7.41
N ALA A 144 4.25 0.29 8.54
CA ALA A 144 4.27 -0.94 9.33
C ALA A 144 4.08 -0.60 10.82
N ASP A 145 4.01 -1.61 11.67
CA ASP A 145 3.98 -1.48 13.14
C ASP A 145 5.13 -2.24 13.79
N ILE A 146 5.50 -3.37 13.20
CA ILE A 146 6.70 -4.11 13.54
C ILE A 146 7.55 -4.25 12.28
N ARG A 147 8.86 -4.05 12.44
CA ARG A 147 9.85 -4.11 11.38
C ARG A 147 10.89 -5.17 11.69
N ILE A 148 11.18 -6.02 10.72
CA ILE A 148 12.32 -6.91 10.71
C ILE A 148 13.27 -6.37 9.66
N GLU A 149 14.41 -5.85 10.11
CA GLU A 149 15.39 -5.13 9.30
C GLU A 149 16.78 -5.73 9.44
N ARG A 150 17.78 -5.14 8.82
CA ARG A 150 19.19 -5.47 9.02
C ARG A 150 19.88 -4.42 9.90
N SER A 151 20.87 -4.87 10.66
CA SER A 151 21.90 -4.05 11.30
C SER A 151 23.25 -4.74 11.03
N GLY A 152 23.87 -4.40 9.90
CA GLY A 152 24.96 -5.17 9.32
C GLY A 152 24.50 -6.58 8.93
N LYS A 153 25.15 -7.60 9.48
CA LYS A 153 24.80 -9.02 9.23
C LYS A 153 23.68 -9.56 10.12
N ASP A 154 23.32 -8.81 11.18
CA ASP A 154 22.37 -9.25 12.19
C ASP A 154 20.92 -8.89 11.78
N LEU A 155 19.94 -9.67 12.26
CA LEU A 155 18.54 -9.29 12.19
C LEU A 155 18.21 -8.29 13.30
N LEU A 156 17.43 -7.27 12.97
CA LEU A 156 16.95 -6.24 13.87
C LEU A 156 15.43 -6.31 13.97
N LEU A 157 14.89 -6.50 15.17
CA LEU A 157 13.47 -6.34 15.46
C LEU A 157 13.22 -4.94 16.01
N ARG A 158 12.38 -4.15 15.33
CA ARG A 158 12.10 -2.77 15.73
C ARG A 158 10.59 -2.48 15.75
N ALA A 159 10.13 -1.84 16.80
CA ALA A 159 8.78 -1.28 16.87
C ALA A 159 8.74 0.06 16.12
N ASP A 160 7.68 0.28 15.34
CA ASP A 160 7.50 1.54 14.60
C ASP A 160 7.45 2.74 15.54
N GLY A 161 8.15 3.80 15.18
CA GLY A 161 8.34 4.99 16.04
C GLY A 161 9.62 4.96 16.89
N MET A 162 10.28 3.81 17.04
CA MET A 162 11.58 3.74 17.71
C MET A 162 12.72 3.96 16.70
N ALA A 163 13.76 4.70 17.12
CA ALA A 163 14.97 4.90 16.32
C ALA A 163 15.90 3.67 16.33
N ARG A 164 15.83 2.86 17.36
CA ARG A 164 16.67 1.68 17.59
C ARG A 164 15.79 0.46 17.85
N GLY A 165 16.30 -0.72 17.58
CA GLY A 165 15.66 -2.01 17.82
C GLY A 165 16.59 -2.98 18.54
N GLU A 166 16.11 -4.20 18.71
CA GLU A 166 16.81 -5.33 19.33
C GLU A 166 17.41 -6.23 18.26
N ARG A 167 18.70 -6.52 18.35
CA ARG A 167 19.29 -7.61 17.56
C ARG A 167 18.71 -8.94 18.02
N VAL A 168 18.26 -9.74 17.08
CA VAL A 168 17.63 -11.03 17.35
C VAL A 168 18.27 -12.13 16.51
N GLU A 169 18.49 -13.26 17.13
CA GLU A 169 18.86 -14.45 16.38
C GLU A 169 17.69 -14.92 15.51
N PRO A 170 17.92 -15.38 14.27
CA PRO A 170 16.84 -15.82 13.37
C PRO A 170 15.90 -16.83 14.01
N GLN A 171 16.42 -17.75 14.84
CA GLN A 171 15.63 -18.78 15.52
C GLN A 171 14.70 -18.19 16.58
N ALA A 172 15.13 -17.14 17.29
CA ALA A 172 14.38 -16.49 18.35
C ALA A 172 13.40 -15.41 17.84
N ALA A 173 13.56 -14.94 16.60
CA ALA A 173 12.84 -13.79 16.07
C ALA A 173 11.31 -13.92 16.20
N MET A 174 10.75 -15.08 15.87
CA MET A 174 9.29 -15.29 15.92
C MET A 174 8.74 -15.26 17.34
N ALA A 175 9.46 -15.84 18.30
CA ALA A 175 9.08 -15.81 19.71
C ALA A 175 9.07 -14.34 20.22
N ARG A 176 10.13 -13.57 19.91
CA ARG A 176 10.22 -12.15 20.29
C ARG A 176 9.11 -11.30 19.66
N ILE A 177 8.73 -11.58 18.40
CA ILE A 177 7.60 -10.91 17.75
C ILE A 177 6.29 -11.21 18.49
N LEU A 178 6.02 -12.47 18.83
CA LEU A 178 4.81 -12.85 19.56
C LEU A 178 4.76 -12.20 20.95
N GLU A 179 5.87 -12.12 21.66
CA GLU A 179 5.96 -11.39 22.95
C GLU A 179 5.61 -9.90 22.75
N LEU A 180 6.18 -9.25 21.72
CA LEU A 180 5.89 -7.86 21.39
C LEU A 180 4.42 -7.64 20.99
N LEU A 181 3.81 -8.59 20.26
CA LEU A 181 2.40 -8.55 19.90
C LEU A 181 1.48 -8.68 21.12
N ASN A 182 1.78 -9.60 22.03
CA ASN A 182 1.04 -9.78 23.28
C ASN A 182 1.15 -8.53 24.16
N TRP A 183 2.35 -7.94 24.25
CA TRP A 183 2.57 -6.69 24.94
C TRP A 183 1.73 -5.56 24.30
N PHE A 184 1.78 -5.40 22.97
CA PHE A 184 1.03 -4.36 22.25
C PHE A 184 -0.49 -4.51 22.41
N ALA A 185 -1.01 -5.74 22.37
CA ALA A 185 -2.44 -6.01 22.48
C ALA A 185 -3.04 -5.50 23.81
N SER A 186 -2.22 -5.40 24.88
CA SER A 186 -2.66 -4.90 26.18
C SER A 186 -2.97 -3.39 26.21
N TYR A 187 -2.49 -2.63 25.23
CA TYR A 187 -2.67 -1.16 25.20
C TYR A 187 -3.88 -0.68 24.39
N GLY A 188 -4.57 -1.54 23.66
CA GLY A 188 -5.78 -1.20 22.91
C GLY A 188 -5.60 -0.09 21.85
N GLN A 189 -4.37 0.24 21.45
CA GLN A 189 -4.04 1.28 20.49
C GLN A 189 -4.15 0.77 19.05
N ALA A 190 -4.41 1.70 18.11
CA ALA A 190 -4.56 1.34 16.71
C ALA A 190 -3.21 1.17 15.95
N ARG A 191 -2.11 1.74 16.45
CA ARG A 191 -0.79 1.78 15.79
C ARG A 191 0.35 1.82 16.82
N MET A 192 1.42 1.06 16.53
CA MET A 192 2.63 1.00 17.36
C MET A 192 3.27 2.38 17.56
N ALA A 193 3.45 3.14 16.48
CA ALA A 193 4.03 4.49 16.57
C ALA A 193 3.27 5.43 17.50
N LYS A 194 1.96 5.24 17.71
CA LYS A 194 1.20 6.04 18.68
C LYS A 194 1.51 5.65 20.12
N VAL A 195 1.72 4.37 20.37
CA VAL A 195 2.11 3.86 21.69
C VAL A 195 3.49 4.42 22.05
N VAL A 196 4.45 4.33 21.13
CA VAL A 196 5.80 4.86 21.30
C VAL A 196 5.78 6.39 21.50
N ALA A 197 5.01 7.12 20.68
CA ALA A 197 4.88 8.58 20.79
C ALA A 197 4.23 9.03 22.12
N ALA A 198 3.45 8.18 22.77
CA ALA A 198 2.91 8.41 24.11
C ALA A 198 3.94 8.13 25.23
N GLY A 199 5.20 7.84 24.89
CA GLY A 199 6.26 7.54 25.85
C GLY A 199 6.25 6.11 26.40
N ILE A 200 5.42 5.23 25.86
CA ILE A 200 5.34 3.83 26.27
C ILE A 200 6.37 3.05 25.44
N VAL A 201 7.43 2.60 26.08
CA VAL A 201 8.53 1.89 25.40
C VAL A 201 8.27 0.40 25.44
N PRO A 202 8.28 -0.28 24.26
CA PRO A 202 8.21 -1.74 24.19
C PRO A 202 9.37 -2.39 24.96
N ALA A 203 9.15 -3.57 25.51
CA ALA A 203 10.19 -4.36 26.19
C ALA A 203 11.16 -4.98 25.15
N LEU A 204 11.87 -4.13 24.43
CA LEU A 204 12.92 -4.46 23.48
C LEU A 204 14.27 -3.95 24.00
N HIS A 205 15.31 -4.77 23.86
CA HIS A 205 16.69 -4.30 24.06
C HIS A 205 17.14 -3.48 22.85
N ALA A 206 16.83 -2.17 22.88
CA ALA A 206 17.09 -1.25 21.76
C ALA A 206 18.59 -0.94 21.61
N ASP A 207 19.41 -1.94 21.28
CA ASP A 207 20.88 -1.91 21.26
C ASP A 207 21.46 -1.54 19.88
N ALA A 208 20.66 -1.59 18.80
CA ALA A 208 21.12 -1.33 17.44
C ALA A 208 20.20 -0.40 16.66
N ALA A 209 20.77 0.31 15.69
CA ALA A 209 20.03 1.02 14.66
C ALA A 209 19.90 0.15 13.39
N PRO A 210 18.84 0.33 12.59
CA PRO A 210 18.77 -0.30 11.28
C PRO A 210 19.86 0.25 10.36
N ASP A 211 20.23 -0.54 9.36
CA ASP A 211 21.11 -0.06 8.29
C ASP A 211 20.49 1.17 7.61
N PRO A 212 21.30 2.15 7.20
CA PRO A 212 20.79 3.37 6.60
C PRO A 212 20.15 3.07 5.24
N GLN A 213 18.95 3.59 5.01
CA GLN A 213 18.29 3.54 3.71
C GLN A 213 18.79 4.70 2.85
N ALA A 214 19.15 4.42 1.59
CA ALA A 214 19.39 5.46 0.59
C ALA A 214 18.09 6.27 0.34
N PRO A 215 18.18 7.50 -0.19
CA PRO A 215 16.99 8.25 -0.61
C PRO A 215 16.09 7.40 -1.51
N LEU A 216 14.79 7.41 -1.24
CA LEU A 216 13.84 6.54 -1.94
C LEU A 216 13.86 6.73 -3.46
N ASP A 217 14.02 7.96 -3.91
CA ASP A 217 14.11 8.30 -5.33
C ASP A 217 15.34 7.70 -6.02
N GLU A 218 16.47 7.55 -5.32
CA GLU A 218 17.64 6.83 -5.82
C GLU A 218 17.36 5.33 -5.97
N ILE A 219 16.73 4.73 -4.96
CA ILE A 219 16.32 3.32 -5.00
C ILE A 219 15.37 3.08 -6.16
N LEU A 220 14.36 3.95 -6.34
CA LEU A 220 13.37 3.81 -7.41
C LEU A 220 13.97 3.99 -8.82
N ARG A 221 15.02 4.83 -8.96
CA ARG A 221 15.72 4.98 -10.24
C ARG A 221 16.65 3.80 -10.56
N ALA A 222 17.23 3.18 -9.55
CA ALA A 222 18.15 2.07 -9.73
C ALA A 222 17.47 0.75 -10.09
N ALA A 223 16.23 0.56 -9.67
CA ALA A 223 15.48 -0.68 -9.84
C ALA A 223 14.62 -0.65 -11.12
N PRO A 224 14.49 -1.78 -11.86
CA PRO A 224 13.66 -1.89 -13.06
C PRO A 224 12.16 -1.99 -12.71
N LEU A 225 11.66 -0.98 -12.02
CA LEU A 225 10.28 -0.90 -11.58
C LEU A 225 9.35 -0.46 -12.71
N LEU A 226 8.16 -1.03 -12.72
CA LEU A 226 7.05 -0.64 -13.58
C LEU A 226 5.97 0.04 -12.73
N PHE A 227 5.75 1.32 -12.97
CA PHE A 227 4.87 2.15 -12.16
C PHE A 227 3.48 2.25 -12.79
N ALA A 228 2.44 2.12 -11.95
CA ALA A 228 1.06 2.37 -12.32
C ALA A 228 0.62 3.72 -11.74
N PRO A 229 0.30 4.72 -12.58
CA PRO A 229 -0.24 5.99 -12.09
C PRO A 229 -1.44 5.78 -11.18
N PHE A 230 -1.41 6.41 -10.00
CA PHE A 230 -2.44 6.26 -8.95
C PHE A 230 -2.59 4.84 -8.39
N GLY A 231 -1.75 3.89 -8.82
CA GLY A 231 -1.92 2.46 -8.56
C GLY A 231 -3.01 1.81 -9.41
N ALA A 232 -3.56 2.51 -10.39
CA ALA A 232 -4.65 2.04 -11.23
C ALA A 232 -4.12 1.10 -12.33
N VAL A 233 -4.56 -0.15 -12.31
CA VAL A 233 -4.20 -1.18 -13.28
C VAL A 233 -5.48 -1.83 -13.79
N THR A 234 -5.64 -1.94 -15.10
CA THR A 234 -6.71 -2.76 -15.68
C THR A 234 -6.23 -4.21 -15.84
N SER A 235 -7.17 -5.14 -15.99
CA SER A 235 -6.86 -6.53 -16.31
C SER A 235 -5.97 -6.64 -17.55
N GLN A 236 -6.22 -5.85 -18.60
CA GLN A 236 -5.41 -5.80 -19.82
C GLN A 236 -3.96 -5.35 -19.53
N ILE A 237 -3.79 -4.30 -18.73
CA ILE A 237 -2.45 -3.78 -18.34
C ILE A 237 -1.68 -4.83 -17.54
N LEU A 238 -2.35 -5.50 -16.58
CA LEU A 238 -1.71 -6.56 -15.80
C LEU A 238 -1.37 -7.78 -16.65
N ALA A 239 -2.23 -8.14 -17.61
CA ALA A 239 -2.04 -9.30 -18.47
C ALA A 239 -0.70 -9.26 -19.25
N GLU A 240 -0.21 -8.08 -19.60
CA GLU A 240 1.09 -7.94 -20.29
C GLU A 240 2.28 -8.42 -19.47
N LEU A 241 2.14 -8.47 -18.15
CA LEU A 241 3.21 -8.84 -17.22
C LEU A 241 3.08 -10.25 -16.66
N THR A 242 1.96 -10.94 -16.86
CA THR A 242 1.69 -12.26 -16.24
C THR A 242 2.54 -13.41 -16.79
N GLY A 243 3.33 -13.18 -17.83
CA GLY A 243 4.35 -14.12 -18.28
C GLY A 243 5.57 -14.24 -17.36
N SER A 244 5.68 -13.36 -16.36
CA SER A 244 6.75 -13.35 -15.36
C SER A 244 6.16 -13.23 -13.95
N ALA A 245 6.91 -13.68 -12.95
CA ALA A 245 6.53 -13.40 -11.58
C ALA A 245 6.71 -11.91 -11.26
N LEU A 246 5.83 -11.36 -10.41
CA LEU A 246 5.77 -9.94 -10.09
C LEU A 246 5.91 -9.74 -8.58
N ARG A 247 6.87 -8.92 -8.16
CA ARG A 247 6.96 -8.46 -6.77
C ARG A 247 6.19 -7.16 -6.63
N LEU A 248 5.19 -7.16 -5.76
CA LEU A 248 4.39 -5.99 -5.46
C LEU A 248 5.16 -5.05 -4.53
N THR A 249 5.03 -3.75 -4.75
CA THR A 249 5.72 -2.75 -3.95
C THR A 249 4.75 -1.78 -3.26
N PRO A 250 5.15 -1.07 -2.21
CA PRO A 250 4.31 -0.04 -1.59
C PRO A 250 4.23 1.25 -2.42
N TRP A 251 5.01 1.37 -3.49
CA TRP A 251 5.13 2.59 -4.31
C TRP A 251 4.20 2.58 -5.53
N ARG A 252 3.17 1.71 -5.55
CA ARG A 252 2.25 1.56 -6.68
C ARG A 252 2.99 1.15 -7.97
N ALA A 253 4.00 0.35 -7.79
CA ALA A 253 4.81 -0.24 -8.84
C ALA A 253 4.93 -1.73 -8.62
N VAL A 254 5.34 -2.45 -9.64
CA VAL A 254 5.74 -3.85 -9.57
C VAL A 254 7.19 -3.99 -10.02
N LEU A 255 7.89 -4.98 -9.47
CA LEU A 255 9.20 -5.41 -9.93
C LEU A 255 9.04 -6.78 -10.60
N PRO A 256 9.12 -6.87 -11.93
CA PRO A 256 9.09 -8.15 -12.62
C PRO A 256 10.34 -8.98 -12.33
N GLU A 257 10.17 -10.29 -12.18
CA GLU A 257 11.30 -11.24 -12.14
C GLU A 257 11.63 -11.65 -13.58
N GLY A 258 12.61 -10.98 -14.19
CA GLY A 258 13.02 -11.16 -15.59
C GLY A 258 12.76 -9.93 -16.46
N HIS A 259 12.81 -10.13 -17.78
CA HIS A 259 12.70 -9.05 -18.75
C HIS A 259 11.24 -8.85 -19.20
N ALA A 260 10.41 -8.28 -18.34
CA ALA A 260 9.08 -7.83 -18.75
C ALA A 260 9.17 -6.38 -19.25
N ARG A 261 8.58 -6.10 -20.41
CA ARG A 261 8.44 -4.75 -20.97
C ARG A 261 6.97 -4.53 -21.32
N SER A 262 6.50 -3.34 -21.08
CA SER A 262 5.16 -2.91 -21.44
C SER A 262 5.17 -1.40 -21.68
N GLU A 263 4.55 -0.95 -22.75
CA GLU A 263 4.36 0.47 -23.04
C GLU A 263 3.23 1.09 -22.20
N LEU A 264 2.42 0.26 -21.55
CA LEU A 264 1.31 0.72 -20.70
C LEU A 264 1.75 1.02 -19.26
N TRP A 265 2.98 0.66 -18.89
CA TRP A 265 3.58 0.96 -17.61
C TRP A 265 4.64 2.04 -17.72
N LEU A 266 4.70 2.91 -16.71
CA LEU A 266 5.76 3.91 -16.64
C LEU A 266 7.04 3.29 -16.10
N THR A 267 8.17 3.58 -16.74
CA THR A 267 9.51 3.13 -16.33
C THR A 267 10.35 4.25 -15.73
N ASP A 268 9.97 5.50 -15.98
CA ASP A 268 10.68 6.67 -15.44
C ASP A 268 10.05 7.09 -14.11
N PRO A 269 10.74 6.93 -12.95
CA PRO A 269 10.24 7.36 -11.66
C PRO A 269 10.08 8.87 -11.52
N SER A 270 10.67 9.68 -12.42
CA SER A 270 10.51 11.13 -12.45
C SER A 270 9.28 11.60 -13.22
N HIS A 271 8.56 10.68 -13.87
CA HIS A 271 7.39 11.01 -14.70
C HIS A 271 6.35 11.85 -13.93
N PRO A 272 5.82 12.95 -14.49
CA PRO A 272 4.90 13.87 -13.81
C PRO A 272 3.68 13.21 -13.16
N LEU A 273 3.12 12.16 -13.77
CA LEU A 273 2.00 11.40 -13.20
C LEU A 273 2.31 10.76 -11.84
N LEU A 274 3.59 10.49 -11.53
CA LEU A 274 3.98 9.91 -10.25
C LEU A 274 4.09 10.95 -9.13
N ARG A 275 4.11 12.25 -9.48
CA ARG A 275 4.02 13.36 -8.52
C ARG A 275 2.58 13.63 -8.06
N VAL A 276 1.61 12.86 -8.58
CA VAL A 276 0.19 13.04 -8.29
C VAL A 276 -0.37 11.78 -7.62
N SER A 277 -1.09 11.97 -6.53
CA SER A 277 -1.92 10.92 -5.92
C SER A 277 -3.39 11.18 -6.19
N ALA A 278 -4.13 10.18 -6.66
CA ALA A 278 -5.57 10.27 -6.81
C ALA A 278 -6.26 9.00 -6.29
N CYS A 279 -7.37 9.15 -5.59
CA CYS A 279 -8.24 8.02 -5.26
C CYS A 279 -9.11 7.64 -6.46
N ILE A 280 -9.96 6.63 -6.33
CA ILE A 280 -10.84 6.19 -7.44
C ILE A 280 -11.85 7.28 -7.84
N GLY A 281 -12.32 8.11 -6.91
CA GLY A 281 -13.35 9.11 -7.17
C GLY A 281 -14.73 8.51 -7.51
N ALA A 282 -15.62 9.38 -8.00
CA ALA A 282 -16.89 8.94 -8.56
C ALA A 282 -16.66 8.35 -9.97
N PRO A 283 -17.50 7.42 -10.45
CA PRO A 283 -18.60 6.76 -9.74
C PRO A 283 -18.13 5.60 -8.83
N GLY A 284 -16.86 5.19 -8.88
CA GLY A 284 -16.31 4.03 -8.17
C GLY A 284 -16.28 4.15 -6.64
N CYS A 285 -16.48 5.34 -6.09
CA CYS A 285 -16.54 5.59 -4.65
C CYS A 285 -17.82 6.32 -4.25
N ALA A 286 -18.70 5.67 -3.51
CA ALA A 286 -19.95 6.27 -3.00
C ALA A 286 -19.74 7.48 -2.07
N SER A 287 -18.52 7.72 -1.57
CA SER A 287 -18.19 8.89 -0.75
C SER A 287 -17.70 10.09 -1.57
N SER A 288 -17.55 9.94 -2.88
CA SER A 288 -17.05 10.97 -3.79
C SER A 288 -18.19 11.52 -4.64
N SER A 289 -18.22 12.85 -4.80
CA SER A 289 -19.12 13.52 -5.71
C SER A 289 -18.41 14.01 -7.00
N VAL A 290 -17.11 13.71 -7.15
CA VAL A 290 -16.26 14.18 -8.24
C VAL A 290 -15.43 13.05 -8.82
N GLU A 291 -15.10 13.13 -10.10
CA GLU A 291 -14.05 12.34 -10.72
C GLU A 291 -12.68 12.85 -10.28
N THR A 292 -11.74 11.96 -10.07
CA THR A 292 -10.42 12.35 -9.54
C THR A 292 -9.27 11.98 -10.46
N ARG A 293 -9.26 10.74 -11.00
CA ARG A 293 -8.12 10.24 -11.79
C ARG A 293 -7.98 10.92 -13.14
N ALA A 294 -9.10 11.32 -13.79
CA ALA A 294 -9.07 12.07 -15.04
C ALA A 294 -8.44 13.46 -14.79
N LEU A 295 -9.00 14.23 -13.86
CA LEU A 295 -8.45 15.53 -13.48
C LEU A 295 -6.97 15.44 -13.04
N ALA A 296 -6.60 14.40 -12.29
CA ALA A 296 -5.22 14.19 -11.85
C ALA A 296 -4.25 13.97 -13.02
N ARG A 297 -4.68 13.29 -14.10
CA ARG A 297 -3.88 13.14 -15.32
C ARG A 297 -3.67 14.48 -16.02
N ASP A 298 -4.75 15.24 -16.18
CA ASP A 298 -4.70 16.55 -16.86
C ASP A 298 -3.80 17.55 -16.13
N LEU A 299 -3.79 17.49 -14.80
CA LEU A 299 -2.98 18.38 -13.95
C LEU A 299 -1.51 17.94 -13.79
N ALA A 300 -1.17 16.70 -14.12
CA ALA A 300 0.16 16.15 -13.80
C ALA A 300 1.31 16.97 -14.42
N ALA A 301 1.13 17.45 -15.65
CA ALA A 301 2.16 18.20 -16.37
C ALA A 301 2.50 19.57 -15.72
N ILE A 302 1.58 20.13 -14.94
CA ILE A 302 1.79 21.43 -14.27
C ILE A 302 2.31 21.27 -12.82
N VAL A 303 2.50 20.04 -12.33
CA VAL A 303 3.11 19.78 -11.02
C VAL A 303 4.62 19.78 -11.15
N PRO A 304 5.33 20.77 -10.57
CA PRO A 304 6.79 20.84 -10.67
C PRO A 304 7.49 19.68 -9.99
N GLU A 305 8.76 19.46 -10.32
CA GLU A 305 9.61 18.53 -9.62
C GLU A 305 9.76 18.92 -8.13
N GLY A 306 9.79 17.92 -7.24
CA GLY A 306 9.82 18.14 -5.79
C GLY A 306 8.47 18.56 -5.18
N ARG A 307 7.44 18.77 -5.98
CA ARG A 307 6.08 19.08 -5.48
C ARG A 307 5.16 17.87 -5.61
N HIS A 308 4.14 17.80 -4.77
CA HIS A 308 3.15 16.72 -4.78
C HIS A 308 1.73 17.27 -4.80
N LEU A 309 0.91 16.77 -5.72
CA LEU A 309 -0.52 17.04 -5.82
C LEU A 309 -1.31 15.83 -5.29
N HIS A 310 -2.31 16.08 -4.45
CA HIS A 310 -3.27 15.07 -4.05
C HIS A 310 -4.68 15.44 -4.54
N VAL A 311 -5.29 14.63 -5.40
CA VAL A 311 -6.68 14.76 -5.85
C VAL A 311 -7.54 13.76 -5.11
N SER A 312 -8.32 14.22 -4.15
CA SER A 312 -9.16 13.39 -3.29
C SER A 312 -10.64 13.61 -3.58
N GLY A 313 -11.39 12.54 -3.75
CA GLY A 313 -12.85 12.60 -3.97
C GLY A 313 -13.65 13.03 -2.73
N CYS A 314 -13.04 13.04 -1.55
CA CYS A 314 -13.66 13.48 -0.29
C CYS A 314 -12.60 13.71 0.78
N GLY A 315 -12.98 14.23 1.95
CA GLY A 315 -12.09 14.54 3.07
C GLY A 315 -11.38 13.35 3.74
N LYS A 316 -11.58 12.10 3.27
CA LYS A 316 -10.93 10.91 3.84
C LYS A 316 -9.45 10.78 3.45
N GLY A 317 -9.04 11.33 2.30
CA GLY A 317 -7.65 11.29 1.84
C GLY A 317 -7.07 9.89 1.60
N CYS A 318 -7.88 8.96 1.04
CA CYS A 318 -7.50 7.54 0.95
C CYS A 318 -6.24 7.28 0.11
N ALA A 319 -5.99 8.10 -0.93
CA ALA A 319 -4.84 7.94 -1.80
C ALA A 319 -3.55 8.49 -1.20
N HIS A 320 -3.64 9.55 -0.38
CA HIS A 320 -2.50 10.20 0.27
C HIS A 320 -2.95 10.80 1.60
N PRO A 321 -2.79 10.09 2.74
CA PRO A 321 -3.27 10.55 4.03
C PRO A 321 -2.40 11.65 4.66
N ALA A 322 -1.17 11.82 4.17
CA ALA A 322 -0.25 12.87 4.62
C ALA A 322 -0.58 14.23 3.98
N PRO A 323 -0.07 15.35 4.51
CA PRO A 323 -0.09 16.63 3.83
C PRO A 323 0.56 16.55 2.44
N ALA A 324 -0.04 17.18 1.45
CA ALA A 324 0.56 17.41 0.13
C ALA A 324 0.73 18.92 -0.08
N HIS A 325 1.62 19.32 -0.99
CA HIS A 325 1.82 20.74 -1.32
C HIS A 325 0.51 21.39 -1.78
N VAL A 326 -0.24 20.69 -2.62
CA VAL A 326 -1.62 21.05 -2.99
C VAL A 326 -2.48 19.80 -2.84
N THR A 327 -3.62 19.95 -2.16
CA THR A 327 -4.67 18.94 -2.09
C THR A 327 -5.98 19.52 -2.63
N LEU A 328 -6.55 18.84 -3.62
CA LEU A 328 -7.90 19.08 -4.12
C LEU A 328 -8.84 18.09 -3.45
N THR A 329 -9.84 18.59 -2.74
CA THR A 329 -10.82 17.77 -2.02
C THR A 329 -12.21 17.94 -2.61
N GLY A 330 -12.79 16.86 -3.12
CA GLY A 330 -14.14 16.85 -3.68
C GLY A 330 -15.21 17.13 -2.63
N ARG A 331 -16.11 18.05 -2.95
CA ARG A 331 -17.28 18.42 -2.17
C ARG A 331 -18.41 18.88 -3.10
N GLU A 332 -19.56 18.22 -3.03
CA GLU A 332 -20.79 18.64 -3.75
C GLU A 332 -20.58 18.91 -5.26
N GLY A 333 -19.83 18.03 -5.94
CA GLY A 333 -19.53 18.14 -7.36
C GLY A 333 -18.44 19.16 -7.73
N ARG A 334 -17.81 19.80 -6.75
CA ARG A 334 -16.74 20.79 -6.90
C ARG A 334 -15.52 20.39 -6.07
N PHE A 335 -14.44 21.18 -6.16
CA PHE A 335 -13.22 20.95 -5.38
C PHE A 335 -12.92 22.13 -4.45
N ASP A 336 -12.50 21.77 -3.24
CA ASP A 336 -11.85 22.69 -2.31
C ASP A 336 -10.33 22.50 -2.42
N LEU A 337 -9.58 23.59 -2.47
CA LEU A 337 -8.12 23.60 -2.55
C LEU A 337 -7.52 23.82 -1.16
N VAL A 338 -6.67 22.92 -0.73
CA VAL A 338 -5.91 22.99 0.53
C VAL A 338 -4.42 23.08 0.20
N LEU A 339 -3.74 24.06 0.78
CA LEU A 339 -2.29 24.25 0.64
C LEU A 339 -1.54 23.60 1.81
N ASN A 340 -0.46 22.89 1.50
CA ASN A 340 0.42 22.23 2.47
C ASN A 340 -0.34 21.41 3.52
N GLY A 341 -1.41 20.73 3.10
CA GLY A 341 -2.32 20.04 4.00
C GLY A 341 -2.92 18.75 3.44
N PRO A 342 -3.53 17.94 4.33
CA PRO A 342 -4.23 16.71 3.91
C PRO A 342 -5.61 17.01 3.35
N ALA A 343 -6.23 16.00 2.72
CA ALA A 343 -7.64 16.06 2.36
C ALA A 343 -8.51 16.27 3.61
N GLY A 344 -9.48 17.17 3.54
CA GLY A 344 -10.29 17.59 4.70
C GLY A 344 -9.62 18.62 5.62
N GLY A 345 -8.41 19.08 5.27
CA GLY A 345 -7.79 20.26 5.89
C GLY A 345 -8.58 21.55 5.63
N LYS A 346 -8.18 22.64 6.27
CA LYS A 346 -8.81 23.96 6.05
C LYS A 346 -8.54 24.41 4.61
N PRO A 347 -9.56 24.65 3.78
CA PRO A 347 -9.35 25.08 2.42
C PRO A 347 -8.88 26.53 2.34
N ALA A 348 -7.99 26.80 1.40
CA ALA A 348 -7.61 28.15 0.97
C ALA A 348 -8.62 28.71 -0.03
N LEU A 349 -9.17 27.85 -0.90
CA LEU A 349 -10.22 28.19 -1.87
C LEU A 349 -11.29 27.08 -1.85
N CYS A 350 -12.54 27.47 -2.06
CA CYS A 350 -13.67 26.54 -2.07
C CYS A 350 -14.42 26.60 -3.39
N GLY A 351 -15.07 25.48 -3.75
CA GLY A 351 -16.06 25.44 -4.81
C GLY A 351 -15.49 25.56 -6.23
N LEU A 352 -14.22 25.19 -6.45
CA LEU A 352 -13.57 25.25 -7.75
C LEU A 352 -14.16 24.20 -8.72
N THR A 353 -14.28 24.58 -9.98
CA THR A 353 -14.59 23.66 -11.09
C THR A 353 -13.31 23.14 -11.74
N GLY A 354 -13.41 22.08 -12.54
CA GLY A 354 -12.25 21.55 -13.29
C GLY A 354 -11.57 22.59 -14.18
N ILE A 355 -12.31 23.59 -14.65
CA ILE A 355 -11.79 24.66 -15.52
C ILE A 355 -10.94 25.66 -14.72
N ASP A 356 -11.33 25.98 -13.50
CA ASP A 356 -10.66 26.99 -12.67
C ASP A 356 -9.33 26.47 -12.09
N ILE A 357 -9.23 25.14 -11.88
CA ILE A 357 -8.14 24.51 -11.13
C ILE A 357 -6.76 24.71 -11.77
N PRO A 358 -6.55 24.54 -13.10
CA PRO A 358 -5.23 24.68 -13.70
C PRO A 358 -4.58 26.03 -13.44
N ASP A 359 -5.34 27.13 -13.57
CA ASP A 359 -4.83 28.47 -13.36
C ASP A 359 -4.56 28.77 -11.89
N MET A 360 -5.45 28.34 -10.99
CA MET A 360 -5.24 28.44 -9.55
C MET A 360 -3.99 27.68 -9.10
N MET A 361 -3.77 26.48 -9.65
CA MET A 361 -2.59 25.67 -9.30
C MET A 361 -1.28 26.29 -9.78
N ARG A 362 -1.23 26.88 -10.99
CA ARG A 362 0.00 27.56 -11.49
C ARG A 362 0.41 28.68 -10.55
N GLY A 363 -0.54 29.43 -9.98
CA GLY A 363 -0.27 30.49 -9.00
C GLY A 363 0.27 29.97 -7.66
N HIS A 364 -0.03 28.73 -7.27
CA HIS A 364 0.34 28.18 -5.96
C HIS A 364 1.47 27.15 -6.00
N LEU A 365 1.75 26.55 -7.14
CA LEU A 365 2.84 25.57 -7.32
C LEU A 365 4.12 26.20 -7.90
N GLY A 366 3.99 27.34 -8.60
CA GLY A 366 5.10 28.05 -9.27
C GLY A 366 5.87 29.04 -8.40
N SER A 367 5.52 29.17 -7.14
CA SER A 367 6.20 30.06 -6.18
C SER A 367 7.13 29.31 -5.25
#